data_22f1b84c8a7e488e724d9fbbbc29e8de
#
_entry.id   22f1b84c8a7e488e724d9fbbbc29e8de
#
_cell.length_a   1.000
_cell.length_b   1.000
_cell.length_c   1.000
_cell.angle_alpha   90.00
_cell.angle_beta   90.00
_cell.angle_gamma   90.00
#
_symmetry.space_group_name_H-M   'P 1'
#
loop_
_entity.id
_entity.type
_entity.pdbx_description
1 polymer ?
#
loop_
_entity_poly.entity_id
_entity_poly.type
_entity_poly.pdbx_seq_one_letter_code
_entity_poly.pdbx_strand_id
1 'polypeptide(L)'
;MIDELKLKLCDIQGRLFELSADKEYDSRVFIKAFMTSDTAKDLDSKYNRLQWAGEEYLIEEMPGIPKGETFNKEVLYWIGYIYRYWHFYTGEDSTKIYKQASVDTMKRNYMMFHTMDPSLAVANLKEIF
;
A
#
# COMPACT_ATOMS: atom_id res chain seq x y z
N MET A 1 3.68 -12.02 -15.36
CA MET A 1 2.25 -11.69 -15.25
C MET A 1 1.78 -11.87 -13.80
N ILE A 2 0.98 -10.95 -13.30
CA ILE A 2 0.45 -11.03 -11.94
C ILE A 2 -0.88 -11.77 -11.98
N ASP A 3 -0.99 -12.86 -11.21
CA ASP A 3 -2.18 -13.71 -11.21
C ASP A 3 -3.31 -13.11 -10.35
N GLU A 4 -4.49 -13.76 -10.42
CA GLU A 4 -5.69 -13.28 -9.73
C GLU A 4 -5.52 -13.19 -8.22
N LEU A 5 -4.82 -14.13 -7.60
CA LEU A 5 -4.60 -14.09 -6.15
C LEU A 5 -3.79 -12.86 -5.77
N LYS A 6 -2.74 -12.56 -6.53
CA LYS A 6 -1.90 -11.40 -6.26
C LYS A 6 -2.67 -10.10 -6.47
N LEU A 7 -3.51 -10.03 -7.52
CA LEU A 7 -4.36 -8.87 -7.74
C LEU A 7 -5.36 -8.69 -6.59
N LYS A 8 -5.88 -9.78 -6.06
CA LYS A 8 -6.77 -9.72 -4.90
C LYS A 8 -6.05 -9.18 -3.67
N LEU A 9 -4.78 -9.54 -3.48
CA LEU A 9 -3.99 -9.00 -2.37
C LEU A 9 -3.71 -7.51 -2.55
N CYS A 10 -3.54 -7.05 -3.79
CA CYS A 10 -3.43 -5.62 -4.07
C CYS A 10 -4.72 -4.89 -3.68
N ASP A 11 -5.88 -5.47 -4.03
CA ASP A 11 -7.18 -4.91 -3.67
C ASP A 11 -7.35 -4.86 -2.15
N ILE A 12 -6.99 -5.92 -1.45
CA ILE A 12 -7.08 -5.96 0.01
C ILE A 12 -6.23 -4.86 0.63
N GLN A 13 -5.01 -4.66 0.15
CA GLN A 13 -4.16 -3.59 0.68
C GLN A 13 -4.72 -2.20 0.36
N GLY A 14 -5.31 -2.03 -0.82
CA GLY A 14 -6.02 -0.80 -1.15
C GLY A 14 -7.16 -0.53 -0.17
N ARG A 15 -7.96 -1.56 0.11
CA ARG A 15 -9.07 -1.45 1.07
C ARG A 15 -8.58 -1.21 2.50
N LEU A 16 -7.45 -1.80 2.86
CA LEU A 16 -6.83 -1.55 4.16
C LEU A 16 -6.48 -0.06 4.31
N PHE A 17 -5.91 0.53 3.28
CA PHE A 17 -5.57 1.95 3.33
C PHE A 17 -6.82 2.82 3.38
N GLU A 18 -7.88 2.46 2.64
CA GLU A 18 -9.17 3.16 2.76
C GLU A 18 -9.72 3.07 4.18
N LEU A 19 -9.63 1.90 4.79
CA LEU A 19 -10.17 1.66 6.13
C LEU A 19 -9.48 2.53 7.17
N SER A 20 -8.21 2.88 6.96
CA SER A 20 -7.47 3.76 7.86
C SER A 20 -8.13 5.14 7.96
N ALA A 21 -8.76 5.60 6.87
CA ALA A 21 -9.50 6.87 6.89
C ALA A 21 -10.78 6.76 7.72
N ASP A 22 -11.46 5.61 7.66
CA ASP A 22 -12.66 5.39 8.50
C ASP A 22 -12.31 5.39 9.98
N LYS A 23 -11.09 4.99 10.32
CA LYS A 23 -10.57 5.04 11.69
C LYS A 23 -10.02 6.43 12.04
N GLU A 24 -10.06 7.37 11.11
CA GLU A 24 -9.53 8.72 11.26
C GLU A 24 -8.02 8.77 11.54
N TYR A 25 -7.29 7.73 11.14
CA TYR A 25 -5.84 7.69 11.33
C TYR A 25 -5.16 8.73 10.44
N ASP A 26 -4.10 9.36 10.97
CA ASP A 26 -3.25 10.21 10.16
C ASP A 26 -2.68 9.38 9.01
N SER A 27 -2.96 9.77 7.77
CA SER A 27 -2.62 8.96 6.61
C SER A 27 -1.11 8.80 6.43
N ARG A 28 -0.34 9.86 6.65
CA ARG A 28 1.11 9.79 6.50
C ARG A 28 1.72 8.86 7.54
N VAL A 29 1.27 8.97 8.77
CA VAL A 29 1.77 8.11 9.86
C VAL A 29 1.39 6.66 9.61
N PHE A 30 0.12 6.42 9.25
CA PHE A 30 -0.35 5.05 9.00
C PHE A 30 0.43 4.38 7.87
N ILE A 31 0.57 5.06 6.73
CA ILE A 31 1.20 4.48 5.55
C ILE A 31 2.66 4.16 5.83
N LYS A 32 3.39 5.09 6.45
CA LYS A 32 4.78 4.84 6.81
C LYS A 32 4.90 3.68 7.79
N ALA A 33 4.07 3.68 8.83
CA ALA A 33 4.09 2.62 9.83
C ALA A 33 3.78 1.26 9.21
N PHE A 34 2.77 1.21 8.33
CA PHE A 34 2.40 -0.05 7.68
C PHE A 34 3.52 -0.57 6.77
N MET A 35 4.04 0.28 5.90
CA MET A 35 5.04 -0.15 4.90
C MET A 35 6.36 -0.59 5.53
N THR A 36 6.63 -0.17 6.76
CA THR A 36 7.84 -0.56 7.49
C THR A 36 7.55 -1.57 8.60
N SER A 37 6.32 -2.10 8.66
CA SER A 37 5.89 -3.00 9.73
C SER A 37 6.22 -4.46 9.45
N ASP A 38 6.20 -5.27 10.50
CA ASP A 38 6.29 -6.73 10.37
C ASP A 38 5.10 -7.29 9.58
N THR A 39 3.92 -6.68 9.71
CA THR A 39 2.73 -7.10 8.97
C THR A 39 2.95 -6.99 7.46
N ALA A 40 3.50 -5.86 7.00
CA ALA A 40 3.80 -5.70 5.57
C ALA A 40 4.88 -6.69 5.13
N LYS A 41 5.89 -6.90 5.97
CA LYS A 41 6.94 -7.88 5.70
C LYS A 41 6.38 -9.28 5.57
N ASP A 42 5.42 -9.64 6.43
CA ASP A 42 4.77 -10.95 6.34
C ASP A 42 3.95 -11.08 5.05
N LEU A 43 3.30 -10.00 4.61
CA LEU A 43 2.58 -10.00 3.35
C LEU A 43 3.52 -10.08 2.14
N ASP A 44 4.76 -9.63 2.29
CA ASP A 44 5.78 -9.79 1.25
C ASP A 44 6.25 -11.24 1.14
N SER A 45 6.05 -12.03 2.19
CA SER A 45 6.46 -13.43 2.23
C SER A 45 5.61 -14.28 1.30
N LYS A 46 6.24 -15.24 0.63
CA LYS A 46 5.59 -16.06 -0.38
C LYS A 46 4.45 -16.93 0.16
N TYR A 47 4.56 -17.40 1.40
CA TYR A 47 3.64 -18.38 1.96
C TYR A 47 3.13 -18.02 3.36
N ASN A 48 2.98 -16.74 3.65
CA ASN A 48 2.47 -16.34 4.94
C ASN A 48 0.93 -16.38 4.96
N ARG A 49 0.36 -16.96 6.04
CA ARG A 49 -1.10 -17.06 6.15
C ARG A 49 -1.82 -15.72 6.30
N LEU A 50 -1.11 -14.65 6.67
CA LEU A 50 -1.71 -13.31 6.69
C LEU A 50 -2.19 -12.87 5.32
N GLN A 51 -1.67 -13.49 4.26
CA GLN A 51 -2.12 -13.24 2.90
C GLN A 51 -3.59 -13.62 2.68
N TRP A 52 -4.16 -14.41 3.58
CA TRP A 52 -5.56 -14.82 3.53
C TRP A 52 -6.44 -13.98 4.46
N ALA A 53 -5.84 -13.08 5.23
CA ALA A 53 -6.59 -12.20 6.13
C ALA A 53 -7.20 -11.06 5.33
N GLY A 54 -8.37 -10.59 5.76
CA GLY A 54 -8.98 -9.42 5.17
C GLY A 54 -8.41 -8.14 5.77
N GLU A 55 -8.77 -7.00 5.17
CA GLU A 55 -8.30 -5.68 5.60
C GLU A 55 -8.68 -5.38 7.05
N GLU A 56 -9.83 -5.88 7.51
CA GLU A 56 -10.29 -5.64 8.88
C GLU A 56 -9.39 -6.31 9.91
N TYR A 57 -8.88 -7.50 9.59
CA TYR A 57 -7.92 -8.18 10.44
C TYR A 57 -6.57 -7.45 10.41
N LEU A 58 -6.14 -7.07 9.23
CA LEU A 58 -4.82 -6.46 9.04
C LEU A 58 -4.70 -5.12 9.77
N ILE A 59 -5.77 -4.32 9.79
CA ILE A 59 -5.69 -3.03 10.47
C ILE A 59 -5.54 -3.19 11.99
N GLU A 60 -6.05 -4.28 12.56
CA GLU A 60 -5.89 -4.56 13.99
C GLU A 60 -4.43 -4.86 14.35
N GLU A 61 -3.62 -5.24 13.38
CA GLU A 61 -2.19 -5.45 13.58
C GLU A 61 -1.41 -4.14 13.66
N MET A 62 -2.08 -3.00 13.52
CA MET A 62 -1.46 -1.67 13.48
C MET A 62 -1.97 -0.79 14.62
N PRO A 63 -1.67 -1.15 15.88
CA PRO A 63 -2.13 -0.34 17.02
C PRO A 63 -1.32 0.95 17.16
N GLY A 64 -1.92 1.92 17.85
CA GLY A 64 -1.20 3.12 18.25
C GLY A 64 -1.05 4.19 17.18
N ILE A 65 -1.79 4.08 16.07
CA ILE A 65 -1.75 5.11 15.03
C ILE A 65 -2.56 6.32 15.49
N PRO A 66 -1.97 7.53 15.50
CA PRO A 66 -2.72 8.73 15.93
C PRO A 66 -3.73 9.16 14.90
N LYS A 67 -4.74 9.87 15.35
CA LYS A 67 -5.68 10.55 14.45
C LYS A 67 -5.01 11.78 13.88
N GLY A 68 -5.40 12.16 12.68
CA GLY A 68 -4.82 13.32 12.01
C GLY A 68 -5.42 13.56 10.64
N GLU A 69 -4.63 14.13 9.74
CA GLU A 69 -5.08 14.40 8.37
C GLU A 69 -5.27 13.10 7.61
N THR A 70 -6.49 12.90 7.06
CA THR A 70 -6.76 11.74 6.22
C THR A 70 -6.86 12.16 4.75
N PHE A 71 -6.26 11.36 3.88
CA PHE A 71 -6.37 11.57 2.44
C PHE A 71 -7.73 11.07 1.95
N ASN A 72 -8.14 11.49 0.76
CA ASN A 72 -9.34 10.96 0.12
C ASN A 72 -9.20 9.44 -0.06
N LYS A 73 -10.32 8.73 0.07
CA LYS A 73 -10.29 7.27 0.02
C LYS A 73 -9.78 6.72 -1.30
N GLU A 74 -10.12 7.34 -2.42
CA GLU A 74 -9.61 6.88 -3.72
C GLU A 74 -8.10 7.05 -3.83
N VAL A 75 -7.53 8.08 -3.22
CA VAL A 75 -6.08 8.25 -3.16
C VAL A 75 -5.46 7.15 -2.32
N LEU A 76 -6.03 6.90 -1.15
CA LEU A 76 -5.56 5.85 -0.24
C LEU A 76 -5.62 4.47 -0.90
N TYR A 77 -6.74 4.17 -1.56
CA TYR A 77 -6.89 2.89 -2.25
C TYR A 77 -5.79 2.71 -3.30
N TRP A 78 -5.58 3.72 -4.13
CA TRP A 78 -4.56 3.65 -5.18
C TRP A 78 -3.17 3.44 -4.57
N ILE A 79 -2.83 4.19 -3.51
CA ILE A 79 -1.52 4.07 -2.88
C ILE A 79 -1.31 2.64 -2.36
N GLY A 80 -2.29 2.11 -1.63
CA GLY A 80 -2.20 0.76 -1.09
C GLY A 80 -2.08 -0.30 -2.18
N TYR A 81 -2.91 -0.18 -3.21
CA TYR A 81 -2.92 -1.09 -4.35
C TYR A 81 -1.58 -1.08 -5.08
N ILE A 82 -1.08 0.12 -5.43
CA ILE A 82 0.16 0.24 -6.20
C ILE A 82 1.37 -0.25 -5.41
N TYR A 83 1.44 0.03 -4.11
CA TYR A 83 2.54 -0.48 -3.31
C TYR A 83 2.59 -2.01 -3.33
N ARG A 84 1.45 -2.69 -3.18
CA ARG A 84 1.43 -4.16 -3.18
C ARG A 84 1.69 -4.71 -4.59
N TYR A 85 1.13 -4.07 -5.60
CA TYR A 85 1.42 -4.41 -6.99
C TYR A 85 2.92 -4.30 -7.30
N TRP A 86 3.54 -3.24 -6.81
CA TRP A 86 4.99 -3.01 -6.97
C TRP A 86 5.78 -4.19 -6.45
N HIS A 87 5.42 -4.65 -5.24
CA HIS A 87 6.09 -5.82 -4.66
C HIS A 87 6.02 -7.04 -5.59
N PHE A 88 4.83 -7.36 -6.09
CA PHE A 88 4.66 -8.52 -6.97
C PHE A 88 5.34 -8.34 -8.31
N TYR A 89 5.37 -7.12 -8.81
CA TYR A 89 5.91 -6.83 -10.13
C TYR A 89 7.45 -6.85 -10.15
N THR A 90 8.09 -6.36 -9.09
CA THR A 90 9.55 -6.22 -9.02
C THR A 90 10.23 -7.20 -8.08
N GLY A 91 9.51 -7.79 -7.14
CA GLY A 91 10.09 -8.62 -6.09
C GLY A 91 10.67 -7.82 -4.91
N GLU A 92 10.60 -6.50 -4.96
CA GLU A 92 11.11 -5.66 -3.88
C GLU A 92 10.20 -5.73 -2.66
N ASP A 93 10.77 -5.64 -1.44
CA ASP A 93 9.96 -5.67 -0.23
C ASP A 93 9.33 -4.30 0.07
N SER A 94 8.33 -4.31 0.95
CA SER A 94 7.56 -3.10 1.27
C SER A 94 8.42 -1.96 1.80
N THR A 95 9.37 -2.24 2.67
CA THR A 95 10.24 -1.22 3.23
C THR A 95 11.10 -0.57 2.14
N LYS A 96 11.66 -1.39 1.25
CA LYS A 96 12.47 -0.89 0.14
C LYS A 96 11.64 -0.05 -0.83
N ILE A 97 10.42 -0.49 -1.11
CA ILE A 97 9.49 0.26 -1.95
C ILE A 97 9.19 1.62 -1.33
N TYR A 98 8.91 1.65 -0.03
CA TYR A 98 8.60 2.90 0.65
C TYR A 98 9.78 3.89 0.59
N LYS A 99 11.01 3.41 0.67
CA LYS A 99 12.19 4.26 0.54
C LYS A 99 12.31 4.91 -0.83
N GLN A 100 11.83 4.25 -1.86
CA GLN A 100 11.85 4.78 -3.22
C GLN A 100 10.70 5.73 -3.48
N ALA A 101 9.54 5.47 -2.89
CA ALA A 101 8.35 6.29 -3.11
C ALA A 101 7.61 6.45 -1.78
N SER A 102 7.97 7.49 -1.04
CA SER A 102 7.32 7.80 0.24
C SER A 102 5.86 8.17 0.03
N VAL A 103 5.12 8.28 1.13
CA VAL A 103 3.69 8.63 1.07
C VAL A 103 3.45 9.93 0.32
N ASP A 104 4.30 10.95 0.52
CA ASP A 104 4.13 12.22 -0.17
C ASP A 104 4.40 12.12 -1.66
N THR A 105 5.37 11.31 -2.06
CA THR A 105 5.62 11.02 -3.47
C THR A 105 4.41 10.34 -4.11
N MET A 106 3.83 9.36 -3.44
CA MET A 106 2.66 8.66 -3.95
C MET A 106 1.46 9.61 -4.06
N LYS A 107 1.19 10.40 -3.03
CA LYS A 107 0.07 11.33 -3.02
C LYS A 107 0.22 12.36 -4.15
N ARG A 108 1.42 12.91 -4.31
CA ARG A 108 1.68 13.95 -5.32
C ARG A 108 1.47 13.45 -6.74
N ASN A 109 1.73 12.17 -6.97
CA ASN A 109 1.66 11.61 -8.32
C ASN A 109 0.34 10.90 -8.62
N TYR A 110 -0.60 10.89 -7.68
CA TYR A 110 -1.89 10.22 -7.86
C TYR A 110 -2.63 10.71 -9.11
N MET A 111 -2.79 12.02 -9.24
CA MET A 111 -3.58 12.58 -10.35
C MET A 111 -3.00 12.21 -11.70
N MET A 112 -1.69 12.15 -11.82
CA MET A 112 -1.03 11.84 -13.08
C MET A 112 -1.02 10.33 -13.38
N PHE A 113 -0.86 9.50 -12.37
CA PHE A 113 -0.59 8.08 -12.59
C PHE A 113 -1.76 7.14 -12.32
N HIS A 114 -2.83 7.59 -11.66
CA HIS A 114 -3.89 6.68 -11.22
C HIS A 114 -4.70 6.07 -12.38
N THR A 115 -4.67 6.68 -13.56
CA THR A 115 -5.34 6.14 -14.75
C THR A 115 -4.44 5.25 -15.59
N MET A 116 -3.16 5.14 -15.22
CA MET A 116 -2.22 4.28 -15.94
C MET A 116 -2.37 2.83 -15.52
N ASP A 117 -1.97 1.93 -16.42
CA ASP A 117 -1.77 0.54 -16.02
C ASP A 117 -0.82 0.49 -14.82
N PRO A 118 -1.11 -0.33 -13.80
CA PRO A 118 -0.25 -0.40 -12.62
C PRO A 118 1.23 -0.64 -12.91
N SER A 119 1.56 -1.47 -13.89
CA SER A 119 2.97 -1.72 -14.23
C SER A 119 3.65 -0.44 -14.74
N LEU A 120 2.92 0.35 -15.51
CA LEU A 120 3.45 1.61 -16.04
C LEU A 120 3.60 2.64 -14.92
N ALA A 121 2.63 2.70 -14.01
CA ALA A 121 2.72 3.58 -12.85
C ALA A 121 3.96 3.27 -12.01
N VAL A 122 4.21 1.99 -11.74
CA VAL A 122 5.41 1.57 -10.99
C VAL A 122 6.68 1.99 -11.71
N ALA A 123 6.76 1.75 -13.03
CA ALA A 123 7.94 2.12 -13.81
C ALA A 123 8.21 3.62 -13.72
N ASN A 124 7.16 4.44 -13.84
CA ASN A 124 7.31 5.89 -13.74
C ASN A 124 7.70 6.35 -12.34
N LEU A 125 7.14 5.73 -11.30
CA LEU A 125 7.50 6.05 -9.92
C LEU A 125 8.97 5.72 -9.64
N LYS A 126 9.47 4.62 -10.18
CA LYS A 126 10.88 4.26 -10.01
C LYS A 126 11.81 5.27 -10.66
N GLU A 127 11.41 5.89 -11.75
CA GLU A 127 12.22 6.90 -12.43
C GLU A 127 12.31 8.22 -11.65
N ILE A 128 11.32 8.52 -10.80
CA ILE A 128 11.31 9.72 -9.98
C ILE A 128 12.35 9.63 -8.85
N PHE A 129 12.60 8.44 -8.36
CA PHE A 129 13.52 8.21 -7.25
C PHE A 129 14.98 8.60 -7.53
#